data_2d9081f80fb46e11196883f744632670
#
_entry.id   2d9081f80fb46e11196883f744632670
#
_cell.length_a   1.000
_cell.length_b   1.000
_cell.length_c   1.000
_cell.angle_alpha   90.00
_cell.angle_beta   90.00
_cell.angle_gamma   90.00
#
_symmetry.space_group_name_H-M   'P 1'
#
loop_
_entity.id
_entity.type
_entity.pdbx_description
1 polymer ?
#
loop_
_entity_poly.entity_id
_entity_poly.type
_entity_poly.pdbx_seq_one_letter_code
_entity_poly.pdbx_strand_id
1 'polypeptide(L)'
;TPKPSSAASDVYKRQIVGLTEIGNAIYLSGLKWIIMLAPLGIVLYMSFGMNKMSASKAQTTFWVFAGLMGLSLSSILLVYTGLSVTRVFFITSATFGAMSIYGYTTKRDLTKFGSFLMMGLIGIIIASLVNIFLKSSMMYFVISILGVLIFVGLTAYDTQKIKNMYAASDSGELMGNKAIMGALTLYLDFINLFIM
;
A
#
# COMPACT_ATOMS: atom_id res chain seq x y z
N THR A 1 -11.92 45.23 -14.93
CA THR A 1 -12.43 44.07 -14.10
C THR A 1 -11.38 42.99 -14.10
N PRO A 2 -10.79 42.65 -12.94
CA PRO A 2 -9.81 41.55 -12.87
C PRO A 2 -10.50 40.22 -13.26
N LYS A 3 -9.86 39.43 -14.14
CA LYS A 3 -10.33 38.10 -14.52
C LYS A 3 -10.47 37.25 -13.26
N PRO A 4 -11.64 36.59 -13.01
CA PRO A 4 -11.83 35.72 -11.84
C PRO A 4 -10.84 34.54 -11.75
N SER A 5 -10.11 34.28 -12.84
CA SER A 5 -9.11 33.21 -12.92
C SER A 5 -7.79 33.50 -12.19
N SER A 6 -7.47 34.78 -11.88
CA SER A 6 -6.19 35.09 -11.24
C SER A 6 -6.20 34.84 -9.73
N ALA A 7 -7.28 35.20 -9.04
CA ALA A 7 -7.39 35.02 -7.58
C ALA A 7 -7.43 33.54 -7.19
N ALA A 8 -8.19 32.71 -7.92
CA ALA A 8 -8.24 31.28 -7.69
C ALA A 8 -6.88 30.59 -8.00
N SER A 9 -6.19 31.04 -9.05
CA SER A 9 -4.84 30.59 -9.40
C SER A 9 -3.82 30.98 -8.32
N ASP A 10 -3.93 32.18 -7.73
CA ASP A 10 -3.00 32.66 -6.71
C ASP A 10 -3.23 31.99 -5.35
N VAL A 11 -4.50 31.69 -4.99
CA VAL A 11 -4.83 30.89 -3.81
C VAL A 11 -4.30 29.45 -3.97
N TYR A 12 -4.49 28.84 -5.15
CA TYR A 12 -3.99 27.51 -5.45
C TYR A 12 -2.45 27.44 -5.44
N LYS A 13 -1.78 28.45 -6.02
CA LYS A 13 -0.32 28.56 -5.96
C LYS A 13 0.20 28.71 -4.54
N ARG A 14 -0.45 29.53 -3.69
CA ARG A 14 -0.05 29.69 -2.28
C ARG A 14 -0.24 28.40 -1.48
N GLN A 15 -1.31 27.64 -1.74
CA GLN A 15 -1.51 26.32 -1.11
C GLN A 15 -0.45 25.32 -1.55
N ILE A 16 -0.09 25.27 -2.83
CA ILE A 16 0.97 24.39 -3.35
C ILE A 16 2.33 24.81 -2.79
N VAL A 17 2.63 26.11 -2.72
CA VAL A 17 3.89 26.63 -2.16
C VAL A 17 3.99 26.27 -0.67
N GLY A 18 2.93 26.48 0.11
CA GLY A 18 2.91 26.09 1.53
C GLY A 18 3.08 24.57 1.73
N LEU A 19 2.42 23.76 0.91
CA LEU A 19 2.58 22.29 0.92
C LEU A 19 4.01 21.87 0.48
N THR A 20 4.60 22.57 -0.48
CA THR A 20 5.99 22.33 -0.93
C THR A 20 7.01 22.78 0.10
N GLU A 21 6.79 23.86 0.83
CA GLU A 21 7.68 24.29 1.92
C GLU A 21 7.69 23.31 3.08
N ILE A 22 6.50 22.85 3.52
CA ILE A 22 6.38 21.80 4.53
C ILE A 22 6.97 20.48 4.00
N GLY A 23 6.66 20.10 2.76
CA GLY A 23 7.22 18.93 2.10
C GLY A 23 8.75 18.99 2.02
N ASN A 24 9.31 20.13 1.59
CA ASN A 24 10.75 20.33 1.54
C ASN A 24 11.39 20.28 2.93
N ALA A 25 10.78 20.91 3.94
CA ALA A 25 11.28 20.84 5.31
C ALA A 25 11.34 19.42 5.85
N ILE A 26 10.34 18.59 5.52
CA ILE A 26 10.29 17.17 5.91
C ILE A 26 11.30 16.36 5.11
N TYR A 27 11.31 16.47 3.77
CA TYR A 27 12.10 15.59 2.90
C TYR A 27 13.57 15.98 2.76
N LEU A 28 13.94 17.23 3.05
CA LEU A 28 15.34 17.66 3.14
C LEU A 28 15.97 17.39 4.52
N SER A 29 15.15 17.14 5.54
CA SER A 29 15.62 16.80 6.88
C SER A 29 15.81 15.29 7.05
N GLY A 30 16.49 14.88 8.14
CA GLY A 30 16.60 13.47 8.53
C GLY A 30 15.25 12.80 8.81
N LEU A 31 14.15 13.58 8.98
CA LEU A 31 12.79 13.10 9.19
C LEU A 31 12.29 12.22 8.03
N LYS A 32 12.77 12.44 6.81
CA LYS A 32 12.38 11.62 5.64
C LYS A 32 12.61 10.13 5.90
N TRP A 33 13.74 9.77 6.51
CA TRP A 33 14.07 8.38 6.80
C TRP A 33 13.11 7.76 7.81
N ILE A 34 12.70 8.55 8.82
CA ILE A 34 11.71 8.11 9.81
C ILE A 34 10.36 7.89 9.12
N ILE A 35 9.89 8.84 8.32
CA ILE A 35 8.61 8.74 7.61
C ILE A 35 8.60 7.59 6.61
N MET A 36 9.71 7.33 5.92
CA MET A 36 9.82 6.22 4.96
C MET A 36 9.92 4.86 5.63
N LEU A 37 10.60 4.75 6.76
CA LEU A 37 10.86 3.47 7.44
C LEU A 37 9.83 3.14 8.53
N ALA A 38 9.16 4.14 9.11
CA ALA A 38 8.18 3.91 10.17
C ALA A 38 7.02 2.97 9.76
N PRO A 39 6.41 3.07 8.57
CA PRO A 39 5.39 2.12 8.14
C PRO A 39 5.89 0.67 8.14
N LEU A 40 7.11 0.43 7.64
CA LEU A 40 7.72 -0.90 7.65
C LEU A 40 7.92 -1.42 9.09
N GLY A 41 8.41 -0.56 9.98
CA GLY A 41 8.57 -0.90 11.39
C GLY A 41 7.23 -1.28 12.05
N ILE A 42 6.16 -0.54 11.75
CA ILE A 42 4.82 -0.84 12.29
C ILE A 42 4.27 -2.14 11.72
N VAL A 43 4.43 -2.40 10.42
CA VAL A 43 4.00 -3.68 9.81
C VAL A 43 4.71 -4.86 10.48
N LEU A 44 6.02 -4.78 10.67
CA LEU A 44 6.78 -5.82 11.37
C LEU A 44 6.29 -5.97 12.83
N TYR A 45 6.10 -4.87 13.55
CA TYR A 45 5.57 -4.88 14.90
C TYR A 45 4.19 -5.54 14.97
N MET A 46 3.27 -5.21 14.05
CA MET A 46 1.95 -5.85 13.98
C MET A 46 2.06 -7.33 13.62
N SER A 47 2.87 -7.69 12.64
CA SER A 47 3.03 -9.08 12.18
C SER A 47 3.54 -10.01 13.29
N PHE A 48 4.50 -9.57 14.09
CA PHE A 48 5.05 -10.37 15.18
C PHE A 48 4.26 -10.24 16.50
N GLY A 49 3.60 -9.10 16.72
CA GLY A 49 2.95 -8.77 17.98
C GLY A 49 1.45 -9.07 18.04
N MET A 50 0.81 -9.34 16.91
CA MET A 50 -0.65 -9.42 16.80
C MET A 50 -1.29 -10.41 17.77
N ASN A 51 -0.68 -11.59 17.94
CA ASN A 51 -1.20 -12.64 18.84
C ASN A 51 -1.17 -12.22 20.33
N LYS A 52 -0.45 -11.15 20.66
CA LYS A 52 -0.32 -10.61 22.03
C LYS A 52 -1.03 -9.28 22.21
N MET A 53 -1.64 -8.73 21.17
CA MET A 53 -2.35 -7.46 21.22
C MET A 53 -3.85 -7.68 21.43
N SER A 54 -4.47 -6.78 22.22
CA SER A 54 -5.93 -6.66 22.19
C SER A 54 -6.40 -6.10 20.85
N ALA A 55 -7.63 -6.41 20.45
CA ALA A 55 -8.22 -5.91 19.20
C ALA A 55 -8.20 -4.37 19.13
N SER A 56 -8.48 -3.69 20.24
CA SER A 56 -8.41 -2.22 20.31
C SER A 56 -7.00 -1.68 20.05
N LYS A 57 -5.97 -2.31 20.61
CA LYS A 57 -4.57 -1.91 20.37
C LYS A 57 -4.16 -2.17 18.93
N ALA A 58 -4.55 -3.30 18.38
CA ALA A 58 -4.29 -3.64 16.97
C ALA A 58 -4.97 -2.62 16.03
N GLN A 59 -6.21 -2.25 16.30
CA GLN A 59 -6.94 -1.23 15.53
C GLN A 59 -6.27 0.14 15.59
N THR A 60 -5.89 0.59 16.78
CA THR A 60 -5.18 1.88 16.92
C THR A 60 -3.85 1.88 16.17
N THR A 61 -3.08 0.79 16.28
CA THR A 61 -1.81 0.64 15.56
C THR A 61 -2.02 0.63 14.05
N PHE A 62 -3.09 0.01 13.55
CA PHE A 62 -3.47 0.05 12.13
C PHE A 62 -3.77 1.48 11.65
N TRP A 63 -4.51 2.28 12.41
CA TRP A 63 -4.78 3.67 12.04
C TRP A 63 -3.53 4.55 12.04
N VAL A 64 -2.63 4.36 13.01
CA VAL A 64 -1.32 5.04 13.02
C VAL A 64 -0.50 4.65 11.78
N PHE A 65 -0.48 3.35 11.45
CA PHE A 65 0.16 2.86 10.24
C PHE A 65 -0.42 3.49 8.97
N ALA A 66 -1.75 3.50 8.82
CA ALA A 66 -2.41 4.07 7.65
C ALA A 66 -2.12 5.57 7.50
N GLY A 67 -2.09 6.32 8.60
CA GLY A 67 -1.71 7.74 8.61
C GLY A 67 -0.26 7.98 8.18
N LEU A 68 0.68 7.22 8.71
CA LEU A 68 2.09 7.30 8.33
C LEU A 68 2.33 6.88 6.88
N MET A 69 1.62 5.85 6.41
CA MET A 69 1.67 5.43 5.01
C MET A 69 1.13 6.53 4.09
N GLY A 70 0.02 7.18 4.46
CA GLY A 70 -0.52 8.33 3.72
C GLY A 70 0.48 9.49 3.63
N LEU A 71 1.16 9.82 4.73
CA LEU A 71 2.23 10.81 4.74
C LEU A 71 3.40 10.40 3.84
N SER A 72 3.83 9.16 3.92
CA SER A 72 4.90 8.63 3.06
C SER A 72 4.54 8.70 1.58
N LEU A 73 3.30 8.33 1.22
CA LEU A 73 2.80 8.37 -0.16
C LEU A 73 2.49 9.79 -0.65
N SER A 74 2.36 10.77 0.23
CA SER A 74 2.12 12.16 -0.17
C SER A 74 3.25 12.72 -1.06
N SER A 75 4.47 12.19 -0.94
CA SER A 75 5.59 12.52 -1.82
C SER A 75 5.31 12.21 -3.29
N ILE A 76 4.50 11.20 -3.60
CA ILE A 76 4.07 10.86 -4.96
C ILE A 76 3.29 12.01 -5.58
N LEU A 77 2.42 12.67 -4.79
CA LEU A 77 1.63 13.83 -5.24
C LEU A 77 2.48 15.06 -5.55
N LEU A 78 3.71 15.14 -5.02
CA LEU A 78 4.65 16.22 -5.33
C LEU A 78 5.40 15.98 -6.64
N VAL A 79 5.56 14.71 -7.05
CA VAL A 79 6.34 14.30 -8.23
C VAL A 79 5.45 14.10 -9.45
N TYR A 80 4.27 13.53 -9.27
CA TYR A 80 3.37 13.15 -10.35
C TYR A 80 2.18 14.11 -10.46
N THR A 81 1.63 14.27 -11.67
CA THR A 81 0.44 15.09 -11.87
C THR A 81 -0.79 14.45 -11.22
N GLY A 82 -1.67 15.27 -10.64
CA GLY A 82 -2.90 14.77 -10.01
C GLY A 82 -3.76 13.92 -10.96
N LEU A 83 -3.77 14.23 -12.26
CA LEU A 83 -4.49 13.44 -13.27
C LEU A 83 -3.91 12.04 -13.43
N SER A 84 -2.57 11.90 -13.45
CA SER A 84 -1.90 10.60 -13.54
C SER A 84 -2.17 9.76 -12.29
N VAL A 85 -2.04 10.35 -11.11
CA VAL A 85 -2.34 9.67 -9.83
C VAL A 85 -3.79 9.21 -9.78
N THR A 86 -4.73 10.06 -10.19
CA THR A 86 -6.16 9.72 -10.22
C THR A 86 -6.44 8.55 -11.15
N ARG A 87 -5.87 8.56 -12.38
CA ARG A 87 -6.05 7.45 -13.34
C ARG A 87 -5.53 6.13 -12.77
N VAL A 88 -4.31 6.13 -12.24
CA VAL A 88 -3.71 4.92 -11.63
C VAL A 88 -4.55 4.45 -10.45
N PHE A 89 -5.03 5.36 -9.59
CA PHE A 89 -5.89 5.01 -8.46
C PHE A 89 -7.17 4.30 -8.90
N PHE A 90 -7.88 4.79 -9.92
CA PHE A 90 -9.11 4.14 -10.40
C PHE A 90 -8.84 2.79 -11.07
N ILE A 91 -7.75 2.67 -11.86
CA ILE A 91 -7.36 1.40 -12.48
C ILE A 91 -7.02 0.38 -11.39
N THR A 92 -6.20 0.78 -10.41
CA THR A 92 -5.83 -0.07 -9.27
C THR A 92 -7.05 -0.49 -8.47
N SER A 93 -7.95 0.45 -8.15
CA SER A 93 -9.17 0.16 -7.40
C SER A 93 -10.09 -0.83 -8.13
N ALA A 94 -10.27 -0.68 -9.43
CA ALA A 94 -11.06 -1.60 -10.24
C ALA A 94 -10.43 -3.00 -10.29
N THR A 95 -9.11 -3.08 -10.51
CA THR A 95 -8.35 -4.33 -10.56
C THR A 95 -8.38 -5.04 -9.20
N PHE A 96 -8.09 -4.30 -8.13
CA PHE A 96 -8.13 -4.81 -6.77
C PHE A 96 -9.53 -5.34 -6.39
N GLY A 97 -10.57 -4.57 -6.68
CA GLY A 97 -11.96 -4.97 -6.42
C GLY A 97 -12.34 -6.24 -7.18
N ALA A 98 -12.01 -6.33 -8.47
CA ALA A 98 -12.28 -7.51 -9.29
C ALA A 98 -11.56 -8.75 -8.76
N MET A 99 -10.28 -8.63 -8.39
CA MET A 99 -9.49 -9.75 -7.88
C MET A 99 -9.91 -10.16 -6.46
N SER A 100 -10.33 -9.20 -5.62
CA SER A 100 -10.92 -9.51 -4.31
C SER A 100 -12.22 -10.28 -4.45
N ILE A 101 -13.12 -9.88 -5.36
CA ILE A 101 -14.37 -10.61 -5.63
C ILE A 101 -14.05 -12.01 -6.15
N TYR A 102 -13.09 -12.15 -7.07
CA TYR A 102 -12.67 -13.45 -7.57
C TYR A 102 -12.12 -14.34 -6.44
N GLY A 103 -11.21 -13.83 -5.62
CA GLY A 103 -10.64 -14.57 -4.47
C GLY A 103 -11.69 -15.00 -3.46
N TYR A 104 -12.71 -14.14 -3.21
CA TYR A 104 -13.79 -14.44 -2.30
C TYR A 104 -14.75 -15.51 -2.84
N THR A 105 -15.05 -15.49 -4.14
CA THR A 105 -16.08 -16.33 -4.77
C THR A 105 -15.56 -17.64 -5.35
N THR A 106 -14.28 -17.69 -5.72
CA THR A 106 -13.69 -18.88 -6.35
C THR A 106 -13.75 -20.10 -5.44
N LYS A 107 -14.08 -21.25 -6.04
CA LYS A 107 -14.04 -22.56 -5.39
C LYS A 107 -12.68 -23.27 -5.53
N ARG A 108 -11.78 -22.71 -6.36
CA ARG A 108 -10.43 -23.26 -6.54
C ARG A 108 -9.58 -22.90 -5.33
N ASP A 109 -8.82 -23.84 -4.82
CA ASP A 109 -7.82 -23.57 -3.78
C ASP A 109 -6.62 -22.84 -4.40
N LEU A 110 -6.42 -21.59 -3.96
CA LEU A 110 -5.35 -20.72 -4.44
C LEU A 110 -4.04 -20.89 -3.64
N THR A 111 -3.97 -21.79 -2.66
CA THR A 111 -2.82 -21.92 -1.76
C THR A 111 -1.51 -22.17 -2.51
N LYS A 112 -1.52 -23.12 -3.47
CA LYS A 112 -0.32 -23.42 -4.28
C LYS A 112 0.08 -22.24 -5.16
N PHE A 113 -0.90 -21.54 -5.74
CA PHE A 113 -0.69 -20.36 -6.54
C PHE A 113 -0.15 -19.21 -5.69
N GLY A 114 -0.71 -18.97 -4.50
CA GLY A 114 -0.21 -18.00 -3.54
C GLY A 114 1.25 -18.27 -3.14
N SER A 115 1.62 -19.52 -2.87
CA SER A 115 3.00 -19.89 -2.56
C SER A 115 3.97 -19.57 -3.72
N PHE A 116 3.55 -19.82 -4.96
CA PHE A 116 4.33 -19.46 -6.14
C PHE A 116 4.49 -17.95 -6.28
N LEU A 117 3.42 -17.19 -6.07
CA LEU A 117 3.46 -15.71 -6.12
C LEU A 117 4.34 -15.12 -5.01
N MET A 118 4.33 -15.71 -3.81
CA MET A 118 5.22 -15.28 -2.72
C MET A 118 6.69 -15.50 -3.05
N MET A 119 7.04 -16.61 -3.73
CA MET A 119 8.41 -16.80 -4.25
C MET A 119 8.76 -15.74 -5.29
N GLY A 120 7.83 -15.43 -6.20
CA GLY A 120 7.99 -14.37 -7.18
C GLY A 120 8.19 -13.00 -6.53
N LEU A 121 7.45 -12.70 -5.45
CA LEU A 121 7.60 -11.46 -4.69
C LEU A 121 9.01 -11.33 -4.08
N ILE A 122 9.53 -12.40 -3.48
CA ILE A 122 10.91 -12.42 -2.98
C ILE A 122 11.90 -12.16 -4.12
N GLY A 123 11.68 -12.78 -5.28
CA GLY A 123 12.50 -12.55 -6.47
C GLY A 123 12.49 -11.10 -6.94
N ILE A 124 11.33 -10.45 -6.95
CA ILE A 124 11.20 -9.01 -7.28
C ILE A 124 11.91 -8.12 -6.28
N ILE A 125 11.82 -8.42 -4.98
CA ILE A 125 12.52 -7.67 -3.93
C ILE A 125 14.03 -7.75 -4.17
N ILE A 126 14.56 -8.93 -4.42
CA ILE A 126 15.98 -9.12 -4.71
C ILE A 126 16.38 -8.38 -5.99
N ALA A 127 15.59 -8.52 -7.06
CA ALA A 127 15.86 -7.81 -8.32
C ALA A 127 15.82 -6.28 -8.15
N SER A 128 14.90 -5.77 -7.32
CA SER A 128 14.82 -4.34 -7.00
C SER A 128 16.07 -3.86 -6.25
N LEU A 129 16.53 -4.62 -5.26
CA LEU A 129 17.77 -4.30 -4.53
C LEU A 129 18.98 -4.29 -5.48
N VAL A 130 19.10 -5.27 -6.35
CA VAL A 130 20.16 -5.31 -7.38
C VAL A 130 20.05 -4.13 -8.33
N ASN A 131 18.83 -3.75 -8.73
CA ASN A 131 18.63 -2.63 -9.66
C ASN A 131 18.97 -1.26 -9.05
N ILE A 132 18.98 -1.11 -7.73
CA ILE A 132 19.49 0.11 -7.07
C ILE A 132 20.94 0.38 -7.48
N PHE A 133 21.75 -0.67 -7.61
CA PHE A 133 23.15 -0.58 -8.03
C PHE A 133 23.31 -0.50 -9.54
N LEU A 134 22.53 -1.30 -10.29
CA LEU A 134 22.62 -1.34 -11.76
C LEU A 134 21.99 -0.13 -12.46
N LYS A 135 21.00 0.51 -11.82
CA LYS A 135 20.23 1.66 -12.36
C LYS A 135 19.69 1.42 -13.76
N SER A 136 19.31 0.18 -14.08
CA SER A 136 18.80 -0.21 -15.38
C SER A 136 17.31 0.14 -15.50
N SER A 137 16.96 0.98 -16.48
CA SER A 137 15.56 1.33 -16.77
C SER A 137 14.76 0.14 -17.33
N MET A 138 15.42 -0.74 -18.10
CA MET A 138 14.79 -1.96 -18.58
C MET A 138 14.44 -2.91 -17.44
N MET A 139 15.36 -3.10 -16.50
CA MET A 139 15.10 -3.92 -15.30
C MET A 139 13.98 -3.33 -14.44
N TYR A 140 13.96 -2.01 -14.25
CA TYR A 140 12.87 -1.33 -13.57
C TYR A 140 11.51 -1.62 -14.23
N PHE A 141 11.43 -1.50 -15.55
CA PHE A 141 10.21 -1.78 -16.31
C PHE A 141 9.74 -3.23 -16.16
N VAL A 142 10.66 -4.21 -16.26
CA VAL A 142 10.34 -5.63 -16.07
C VAL A 142 9.86 -5.91 -14.65
N ILE A 143 10.53 -5.35 -13.64
CA ILE A 143 10.14 -5.47 -12.22
C ILE A 143 8.73 -4.93 -12.02
N SER A 144 8.40 -3.77 -12.60
CA SER A 144 7.07 -3.16 -12.48
C SER A 144 5.98 -4.04 -13.08
N ILE A 145 6.18 -4.58 -14.28
CA ILE A 145 5.20 -5.48 -14.92
C ILE A 145 4.99 -6.74 -14.08
N LEU A 146 6.08 -7.39 -13.67
CA LEU A 146 6.00 -8.60 -12.86
C LEU A 146 5.39 -8.31 -11.49
N GLY A 147 5.70 -7.15 -10.90
CA GLY A 147 5.12 -6.69 -9.65
C GLY A 147 3.60 -6.56 -9.72
N VAL A 148 3.09 -5.87 -10.74
CA VAL A 148 1.63 -5.76 -10.96
C VAL A 148 1.00 -7.14 -11.06
N LEU A 149 1.54 -8.05 -11.89
CA LEU A 149 0.98 -9.40 -12.06
C LEU A 149 0.97 -10.20 -10.74
N ILE A 150 2.05 -10.10 -9.96
CA ILE A 150 2.16 -10.78 -8.67
C ILE A 150 1.16 -10.21 -7.66
N PHE A 151 1.06 -8.88 -7.51
CA PHE A 151 0.13 -8.29 -6.54
C PHE A 151 -1.34 -8.46 -6.95
N VAL A 152 -1.66 -8.47 -8.24
CA VAL A 152 -2.99 -8.86 -8.74
C VAL A 152 -3.34 -10.28 -8.29
N GLY A 153 -2.43 -11.22 -8.45
CA GLY A 153 -2.63 -12.60 -8.01
C GLY A 153 -2.68 -12.76 -6.48
N LEU A 154 -1.80 -12.05 -5.75
CA LEU A 154 -1.78 -12.04 -4.28
C LEU A 154 -3.08 -11.48 -3.71
N THR A 155 -3.67 -10.44 -4.29
CA THR A 155 -4.96 -9.88 -3.86
C THR A 155 -6.06 -10.96 -3.85
N ALA A 156 -6.12 -11.82 -4.88
CA ALA A 156 -7.09 -12.92 -4.91
C ALA A 156 -6.77 -13.99 -3.85
N TYR A 157 -5.51 -14.38 -3.74
CA TYR A 157 -5.06 -15.37 -2.75
C TYR A 157 -5.29 -14.89 -1.32
N ASP A 158 -4.89 -13.67 -0.99
CA ASP A 158 -5.02 -13.12 0.35
C ASP A 158 -6.49 -12.89 0.73
N THR A 159 -7.34 -12.48 -0.22
CA THR A 159 -8.79 -12.42 0.01
C THR A 159 -9.36 -13.81 0.33
N GLN A 160 -8.98 -14.85 -0.40
CA GLN A 160 -9.41 -16.22 -0.09
C GLN A 160 -8.87 -16.69 1.27
N LYS A 161 -7.61 -16.44 1.56
CA LYS A 161 -6.97 -16.77 2.83
C LYS A 161 -7.68 -16.10 4.01
N ILE A 162 -7.99 -14.81 3.89
CA ILE A 162 -8.71 -14.06 4.91
C ILE A 162 -10.10 -14.67 5.13
N LYS A 163 -10.85 -14.92 4.05
CA LYS A 163 -12.15 -15.59 4.13
C LYS A 163 -12.08 -16.91 4.91
N ASN A 164 -11.06 -17.74 4.62
CA ASN A 164 -10.91 -19.07 5.21
C ASN A 164 -10.34 -19.02 6.65
N MET A 165 -9.82 -17.88 7.09
CA MET A 165 -9.23 -17.71 8.41
C MET A 165 -10.27 -17.61 9.53
N TYR A 166 -11.52 -17.24 9.21
CA TYR A 166 -12.58 -17.10 10.18
C TYR A 166 -13.19 -18.46 10.54
N ALA A 167 -13.36 -18.71 11.84
CA ALA A 167 -14.06 -19.87 12.37
C ALA A 167 -15.22 -19.43 13.26
N ALA A 168 -16.33 -20.15 13.23
CA ALA A 168 -17.49 -19.85 14.04
C ALA A 168 -17.23 -19.95 15.57
N SER A 169 -16.16 -20.65 15.96
CA SER A 169 -15.70 -20.81 17.34
C SER A 169 -14.75 -19.71 17.81
N ASP A 170 -14.41 -18.73 16.97
CA ASP A 170 -13.51 -17.65 17.34
C ASP A 170 -14.12 -16.78 18.44
N SER A 171 -13.33 -16.43 19.47
CA SER A 171 -13.73 -15.38 20.41
C SER A 171 -13.83 -14.02 19.72
N GLY A 172 -14.64 -13.11 20.28
CA GLY A 172 -14.81 -11.77 19.69
C GLY A 172 -13.48 -11.00 19.53
N GLU A 173 -12.58 -11.18 20.48
CA GLU A 173 -11.25 -10.55 20.43
C GLU A 173 -10.36 -11.17 19.33
N LEU A 174 -10.36 -12.49 19.20
CA LEU A 174 -9.63 -13.18 18.14
C LEU A 174 -10.19 -12.81 16.76
N MET A 175 -11.51 -12.73 16.62
CA MET A 175 -12.17 -12.29 15.40
C MET A 175 -11.78 -10.85 15.03
N GLY A 176 -11.73 -9.95 16.02
CA GLY A 176 -11.28 -8.57 15.83
C GLY A 176 -9.83 -8.50 15.33
N ASN A 177 -8.92 -9.26 15.93
CA ASN A 177 -7.52 -9.32 15.49
C ASN A 177 -7.38 -9.89 14.08
N LYS A 178 -8.11 -10.94 13.74
CA LYS A 178 -8.14 -11.50 12.37
C LYS A 178 -8.66 -10.49 11.35
N ALA A 179 -9.71 -9.72 11.69
CA ALA A 179 -10.24 -8.67 10.83
C ALA A 179 -9.21 -7.57 10.54
N ILE A 180 -8.48 -7.12 11.59
CA ILE A 180 -7.46 -6.08 11.45
C ILE A 180 -6.27 -6.57 10.63
N MET A 181 -5.82 -7.82 10.86
CA MET A 181 -4.76 -8.42 10.03
C MET A 181 -5.17 -8.58 8.58
N GLY A 182 -6.41 -9.02 8.34
CA GLY A 182 -6.95 -9.10 6.99
C GLY A 182 -7.00 -7.74 6.31
N ALA A 183 -7.47 -6.71 7.01
CA ALA A 183 -7.49 -5.34 6.51
C ALA A 183 -6.08 -4.82 6.21
N LEU A 184 -5.11 -5.08 7.09
CA LEU A 184 -3.70 -4.70 6.88
C LEU A 184 -3.13 -5.39 5.65
N THR A 185 -3.35 -6.69 5.48
CA THR A 185 -2.86 -7.45 4.32
C THR A 185 -3.42 -6.88 3.02
N LEU A 186 -4.74 -6.71 2.93
CA LEU A 186 -5.38 -6.16 1.72
C LEU A 186 -4.99 -4.70 1.47
N TYR A 187 -4.78 -3.91 2.53
CA TYR A 187 -4.28 -2.55 2.39
C TYR A 187 -2.87 -2.53 1.77
N LEU A 188 -1.99 -3.42 2.21
CA LEU A 188 -0.64 -3.54 1.66
C LEU A 188 -0.67 -4.01 0.20
N ASP A 189 -1.52 -4.97 -0.14
CA ASP A 189 -1.71 -5.42 -1.53
C ASP A 189 -2.16 -4.25 -2.43
N PHE A 190 -3.15 -3.48 -1.96
CA PHE A 190 -3.64 -2.30 -2.70
C PHE A 190 -2.53 -1.27 -2.91
N ILE A 191 -1.80 -0.92 -1.85
CA ILE A 191 -0.73 0.09 -1.94
C ILE A 191 0.39 -0.39 -2.86
N ASN A 192 0.80 -1.65 -2.75
CA ASN A 192 1.84 -2.20 -3.62
C ASN A 192 1.40 -2.22 -5.09
N LEU A 193 0.14 -2.59 -5.36
CA LEU A 193 -0.42 -2.54 -6.70
C LEU A 193 -0.52 -1.11 -7.25
N PHE A 194 -0.77 -0.14 -6.37
CA PHE A 194 -0.87 1.27 -6.74
C PHE A 194 0.47 1.93 -7.09
N ILE A 195 1.56 1.54 -6.40
CA ILE A 195 2.88 2.16 -6.58
C ILE A 195 3.76 1.45 -7.63
N MET A 196 3.36 0.27 -8.11
CA MET A 196 4.07 -0.48 -9.16
C MET A 196 3.70 0.03 -10.55
#